data_32c684ac9bf2f0c3204851d33d6b6654
#
_entry.id   32c684ac9bf2f0c3204851d33d6b6654
#
_cell.length_a   1.000
_cell.length_b   1.000
_cell.length_c   1.000
_cell.angle_alpha   90.00
_cell.angle_beta   90.00
_cell.angle_gamma   90.00
#
_symmetry.space_group_name_H-M   'P 1'
#
loop_
_entity.id
_entity.type
_entity.pdbx_description
1 polymer ?
#
loop_
_entity_poly.entity_id
_entity_poly.type
_entity_poly.pdbx_seq_one_letter_code
_entity_poly.pdbx_strand_id
1 'polypeptide(L)'
;MEVLRAVSQTEVIRDVLLGLRSGQWQFDPDPRNQLGLYAQVFRLDFDDQPLRDARRTVLGLTWAHALAGPGNTVFIANPYGGQESPRQSLPVLDFRLAGLRLGLQRDLGAGWRGNLGVQWEERRHRGPDPLFGRIRHDRQLDLRLGAEYPIGPRLLINPQLLHTRNHATLAPNDFRRTQLLVDVQYRW
;
A
#
# COMPACT_ATOMS: atom_id res chain seq x y z
N MET A 1 18.24 -1.29 -18.03
CA MET A 1 17.23 -2.05 -18.81
C MET A 1 15.86 -1.45 -18.50
N GLU A 2 15.06 -1.17 -19.50
CA GLU A 2 13.72 -0.63 -19.32
C GLU A 2 12.69 -1.76 -19.45
N VAL A 3 11.75 -1.83 -18.53
CA VAL A 3 10.67 -2.84 -18.56
C VAL A 3 9.34 -2.15 -18.30
N LEU A 4 8.39 -2.31 -19.21
CA LEU A 4 6.99 -1.92 -19.01
C LEU A 4 6.19 -3.16 -18.62
N ARG A 5 5.53 -3.13 -17.49
CA ARG A 5 4.62 -4.18 -17.03
C ARG A 5 3.22 -3.63 -16.84
N ALA A 6 2.23 -4.33 -17.36
CA ALA A 6 0.82 -4.06 -17.12
C ALA A 6 0.19 -5.27 -16.44
N VAL A 7 -0.55 -5.02 -15.37
CA VAL A 7 -1.25 -6.05 -14.61
C VAL A 7 -2.71 -5.67 -14.47
N SER A 8 -3.60 -6.63 -14.68
CA SER A 8 -5.02 -6.50 -14.36
C SER A 8 -5.39 -7.61 -13.38
N GLN A 9 -5.94 -7.24 -12.23
CA GLN A 9 -6.38 -8.17 -11.20
C GLN A 9 -7.80 -7.80 -10.76
N THR A 10 -8.58 -8.82 -10.42
CA THR A 10 -9.90 -8.68 -9.81
C THR A 10 -9.94 -9.58 -8.58
N GLU A 11 -10.27 -9.01 -7.44
CA GLU A 11 -10.33 -9.70 -6.16
C GLU A 11 -11.61 -9.33 -5.44
N VAL A 12 -12.27 -10.30 -4.83
CA VAL A 12 -13.44 -10.09 -3.97
C VAL A 12 -12.98 -10.16 -2.53
N ILE A 13 -13.08 -9.05 -1.82
CA ILE A 13 -12.73 -8.96 -0.40
C ILE A 13 -13.98 -8.53 0.36
N ARG A 14 -14.64 -9.48 1.05
CA ARG A 14 -15.78 -9.22 1.95
C ARG A 14 -16.72 -8.13 1.41
N ASP A 15 -17.67 -8.49 0.60
CA ASP A 15 -18.70 -7.59 0.07
C ASP A 15 -18.19 -6.42 -0.79
N VAL A 16 -16.93 -6.51 -1.26
CA VAL A 16 -16.30 -5.52 -2.13
C VAL A 16 -15.63 -6.22 -3.31
N LEU A 17 -16.03 -5.88 -4.52
CA LEU A 17 -15.33 -6.24 -5.73
C LEU A 17 -14.21 -5.23 -5.98
N LEU A 18 -12.96 -5.66 -5.93
CA LEU A 18 -11.78 -4.84 -6.23
C LEU A 18 -11.24 -5.19 -7.61
N GLY A 19 -11.44 -4.29 -8.57
CA GLY A 19 -10.77 -4.34 -9.87
C GLY A 19 -9.51 -3.48 -9.88
N LEU A 20 -8.35 -4.07 -10.14
CA LEU A 20 -7.08 -3.35 -10.27
C LEU A 20 -6.57 -3.41 -11.70
N ARG A 21 -6.23 -2.25 -12.26
CA ARG A 21 -5.41 -2.12 -13.46
C ARG A 21 -4.16 -1.33 -13.12
N SER A 22 -2.99 -1.88 -13.42
CA SER A 22 -1.73 -1.18 -13.14
C SER A 22 -0.79 -1.24 -14.35
N GLY A 23 -0.05 -0.16 -14.54
CA GLY A 23 1.08 -0.07 -15.45
C GLY A 23 2.31 0.36 -14.66
N GLN A 24 3.45 -0.25 -14.92
CA GLN A 24 4.72 0.10 -14.30
C GLN A 24 5.79 0.22 -15.38
N TRP A 25 6.53 1.32 -15.33
CA TRP A 25 7.78 1.51 -16.07
C TRP A 25 8.95 1.45 -15.09
N GLN A 26 10.02 0.77 -15.48
CA GLN A 26 11.19 0.55 -14.66
C GLN A 26 12.45 0.91 -15.44
N PHE A 27 13.35 1.57 -14.77
CA PHE A 27 14.67 1.98 -15.26
C PHE A 27 15.74 1.65 -14.22
N ASP A 28 16.80 0.97 -14.67
CA ASP A 28 17.93 0.58 -13.83
C ASP A 28 19.15 1.41 -14.27
N PRO A 29 19.42 2.57 -13.64
CA PRO A 29 20.54 3.46 -14.02
C PRO A 29 21.90 2.84 -13.74
N ASP A 30 21.99 2.01 -12.72
CA ASP A 30 23.18 1.25 -12.35
C ASP A 30 22.79 -0.02 -11.58
N PRO A 31 23.74 -0.97 -11.30
CA PRO A 31 23.43 -2.23 -10.63
C PRO A 31 22.87 -2.11 -9.19
N ARG A 32 23.00 -0.95 -8.57
CA ARG A 32 22.53 -0.71 -7.19
C ARG A 32 21.23 0.07 -7.11
N ASN A 33 20.87 0.76 -8.17
CA ASN A 33 19.71 1.63 -8.21
C ASN A 33 18.68 1.16 -9.22
N GLN A 34 17.45 1.13 -8.79
CA GLN A 34 16.28 0.86 -9.61
C GLN A 34 15.27 1.98 -9.40
N LEU A 35 14.84 2.59 -10.50
CA LEU A 35 13.79 3.60 -10.51
C LEU A 35 12.54 3.04 -11.19
N GLY A 36 11.39 3.37 -10.67
CA GLY A 36 10.12 2.98 -11.25
C GLY A 36 9.10 4.11 -11.20
N LEU A 37 8.26 4.17 -12.23
CA LEU A 37 7.05 4.97 -12.27
C LEU A 37 5.87 4.02 -12.39
N TYR A 38 4.82 4.22 -11.61
CA TYR A 38 3.62 3.40 -11.73
C TYR A 38 2.34 4.23 -11.69
N ALA A 39 1.34 3.70 -12.38
CA ALA A 39 -0.03 4.18 -12.34
C ALA A 39 -0.96 3.03 -12.00
N GLN A 40 -1.89 3.25 -11.10
CA GLN A 40 -2.86 2.26 -10.65
C GLN A 40 -4.27 2.85 -10.68
N VAL A 41 -5.21 2.07 -11.18
CA VAL A 41 -6.63 2.40 -11.14
C VAL A 41 -7.35 1.25 -10.46
N PHE A 42 -7.98 1.56 -9.33
CA PHE A 42 -8.84 0.64 -8.59
C PHE A 42 -10.30 0.97 -8.88
N ARG A 43 -11.09 -0.06 -9.03
CA ARG A 43 -12.54 0.01 -9.02
C ARG A 43 -13.02 -0.73 -7.78
N LEU A 44 -13.79 -0.05 -6.96
CA LEU A 44 -14.37 -0.54 -5.71
C LEU A 44 -15.88 -0.60 -5.92
N ASP A 45 -16.44 -1.80 -5.95
CA ASP A 45 -17.89 -2.02 -6.04
C ASP A 45 -18.32 -2.72 -4.73
N PHE A 46 -19.24 -2.10 -3.98
CA PHE A 46 -19.73 -2.59 -2.67
C PHE A 46 -21.12 -3.19 -2.83
N ASP A 47 -21.29 -4.50 -2.58
CA ASP A 47 -22.53 -5.23 -2.86
C ASP A 47 -23.76 -4.63 -2.15
N ASP A 48 -23.63 -4.27 -0.88
CA ASP A 48 -24.76 -3.74 -0.08
C ASP A 48 -24.76 -2.22 0.09
N GLN A 49 -23.76 -1.51 -0.46
CA GLN A 49 -23.59 -0.07 -0.29
C GLN A 49 -23.17 0.64 -1.58
N PRO A 50 -24.00 0.65 -2.61
CA PRO A 50 -23.63 1.21 -3.93
C PRO A 50 -23.29 2.71 -3.91
N LEU A 51 -23.69 3.45 -2.86
CA LEU A 51 -23.27 4.83 -2.64
C LEU A 51 -21.78 4.96 -2.34
N ARG A 52 -21.13 3.88 -1.94
CA ARG A 52 -19.68 3.82 -1.66
C ARG A 52 -18.86 3.34 -2.85
N ASP A 53 -19.52 2.89 -3.93
CA ASP A 53 -18.80 2.54 -5.16
C ASP A 53 -17.90 3.66 -5.59
N ALA A 54 -16.63 3.35 -5.83
CA ALA A 54 -15.63 4.36 -6.08
C ALA A 54 -14.60 3.93 -7.13
N ARG A 55 -13.95 4.93 -7.68
CA ARG A 55 -12.73 4.77 -8.48
C ARG A 55 -11.58 5.47 -7.79
N ARG A 56 -10.53 4.73 -7.49
CA ARG A 56 -9.27 5.28 -6.96
C ARG A 56 -8.22 5.26 -8.05
N THR A 57 -7.56 6.38 -8.25
CA THR A 57 -6.39 6.48 -9.14
C THR A 57 -5.19 6.89 -8.31
N VAL A 58 -4.08 6.18 -8.48
CA VAL A 58 -2.82 6.44 -7.77
C VAL A 58 -1.69 6.49 -8.79
N LEU A 59 -0.82 7.49 -8.64
CA LEU A 59 0.44 7.63 -9.35
C LEU A 59 1.57 7.63 -8.31
N GLY A 60 2.67 6.97 -8.59
CA GLY A 60 3.80 6.97 -7.68
C GLY A 60 5.11 6.65 -8.36
N LEU A 61 6.17 6.97 -7.62
CA LEU A 61 7.54 6.64 -7.97
C LEU A 61 8.04 5.55 -7.04
N THR A 62 8.95 4.74 -7.50
CA THR A 62 9.69 3.79 -6.68
C THR A 62 11.18 4.02 -6.90
N TRP A 63 11.92 4.15 -5.83
CA TRP A 63 13.37 4.06 -5.83
C TRP A 63 13.79 2.94 -4.91
N ALA A 64 14.51 1.95 -5.45
CA ALA A 64 15.13 0.89 -4.70
C ALA A 64 16.65 1.03 -4.81
N HIS A 65 17.34 0.92 -3.67
CA HIS A 65 18.79 1.05 -3.58
C HIS A 65 19.39 -0.13 -2.82
N ALA A 66 20.27 -0.86 -3.49
CA ALA A 66 21.04 -1.94 -2.88
C ALA A 66 22.23 -1.36 -2.10
N LEU A 67 22.18 -1.45 -0.78
CA LEU A 67 23.25 -1.00 0.11
C LEU A 67 24.46 -1.93 -0.01
N ALA A 68 25.65 -1.35 -0.02
CA ALA A 68 26.89 -2.12 0.04
C ALA A 68 27.03 -2.77 1.43
N GLY A 69 27.52 -4.01 1.45
CA GLY A 69 27.78 -4.74 2.70
C GLY A 69 27.15 -6.13 2.74
N PRO A 70 27.38 -6.88 3.81
CA PRO A 70 26.82 -8.20 3.99
C PRO A 70 25.31 -8.14 4.19
N GLY A 71 24.59 -9.18 3.74
CA GLY A 71 23.16 -9.36 4.00
C GLY A 71 22.23 -8.74 2.97
N ASN A 72 22.72 -8.45 1.74
CA ASN A 72 21.88 -8.01 0.59
C ASN A 72 20.80 -7.00 1.00
N THR A 73 21.21 -5.93 1.64
CA THR A 73 20.27 -4.95 2.19
C THR A 73 19.74 -4.05 1.08
N VAL A 74 18.42 -3.94 0.95
CA VAL A 74 17.75 -3.07 -0.01
C VAL A 74 16.89 -2.06 0.73
N PHE A 75 17.12 -0.79 0.44
CA PHE A 75 16.25 0.31 0.84
C PHE A 75 15.27 0.64 -0.29
N ILE A 76 14.02 0.92 0.05
CA ILE A 76 12.97 1.27 -0.90
C ILE A 76 12.28 2.55 -0.42
N ALA A 77 12.12 3.50 -1.33
CA ALA A 77 11.31 4.71 -1.12
C ALA A 77 10.26 4.81 -2.22
N ASN A 78 9.02 5.08 -1.81
CA ASN A 78 7.89 5.10 -2.72
C ASN A 78 6.93 6.26 -2.37
N PRO A 79 7.20 7.49 -2.84
CA PRO A 79 6.23 8.58 -2.80
C PRO A 79 5.10 8.33 -3.80
N TYR A 80 3.88 8.65 -3.40
CA TYR A 80 2.69 8.50 -4.24
C TYR A 80 1.64 9.54 -3.93
N GLY A 81 0.75 9.75 -4.89
CA GLY A 81 -0.42 10.60 -4.75
C GLY A 81 -1.57 10.11 -5.59
N GLY A 82 -2.76 10.56 -5.27
CA GLY A 82 -3.92 10.10 -6.00
C GLY A 82 -5.22 10.74 -5.53
N GLN A 83 -6.29 10.18 -6.03
CA GLN A 83 -7.65 10.56 -5.64
C GLN A 83 -8.57 9.34 -5.64
N GLU A 84 -9.56 9.39 -4.77
CA GLU A 84 -10.69 8.48 -4.80
C GLU A 84 -11.95 9.30 -5.02
N SER A 85 -12.72 8.92 -6.03
CA SER A 85 -13.97 9.61 -6.38
C SER A 85 -15.11 8.59 -6.37
N PRO A 86 -16.16 8.82 -5.57
CA PRO A 86 -17.33 7.97 -5.57
C PRO A 86 -18.04 8.02 -6.93
N ARG A 87 -18.70 6.93 -7.29
CA ARG A 87 -19.46 6.81 -8.54
C ARG A 87 -20.66 7.76 -8.57
N GLN A 88 -21.28 7.94 -7.41
CA GLN A 88 -22.28 8.97 -7.19
C GLN A 88 -21.58 10.22 -6.61
N SER A 89 -22.00 11.39 -7.05
CA SER A 89 -21.37 12.67 -6.67
C SER A 89 -21.61 12.97 -5.19
N LEU A 90 -20.83 12.34 -4.31
CA LEU A 90 -20.86 12.50 -2.85
C LEU A 90 -19.53 13.12 -2.37
N PRO A 91 -19.44 14.44 -2.22
CA PRO A 91 -18.18 15.11 -1.87
C PRO A 91 -17.57 14.65 -0.54
N VAL A 92 -18.38 14.14 0.38
CA VAL A 92 -17.92 13.57 1.67
C VAL A 92 -17.09 12.30 1.48
N LEU A 93 -17.33 11.54 0.41
CA LEU A 93 -16.60 10.32 0.07
C LEU A 93 -15.46 10.57 -0.94
N ASP A 94 -15.46 11.72 -1.62
CA ASP A 94 -14.39 12.13 -2.55
C ASP A 94 -13.19 12.66 -1.76
N PHE A 95 -12.01 12.12 -1.99
CA PHE A 95 -10.79 12.61 -1.34
C PHE A 95 -9.57 12.54 -2.24
N ARG A 96 -8.62 13.41 -1.94
CA ARG A 96 -7.24 13.33 -2.44
C ARG A 96 -6.37 12.68 -1.40
N LEU A 97 -5.38 11.95 -1.86
CA LEU A 97 -4.38 11.31 -1.01
C LEU A 97 -2.96 11.63 -1.47
N ALA A 98 -2.05 11.68 -0.52
CA ALA A 98 -0.62 11.73 -0.74
C ALA A 98 0.07 10.89 0.33
N GLY A 99 1.14 10.21 -0.03
CA GLY A 99 1.83 9.34 0.91
C GLY A 99 3.27 9.06 0.53
N LEU A 100 3.96 8.48 1.48
CA LEU A 100 5.32 7.99 1.35
C LEU A 100 5.41 6.62 2.00
N ARG A 101 5.94 5.64 1.27
CA ARG A 101 6.33 4.34 1.82
C ARG A 101 7.85 4.25 1.83
N LEU A 102 8.40 3.85 2.96
CA LEU A 102 9.80 3.51 3.12
C LEU A 102 9.89 2.05 3.51
N GLY A 103 10.83 1.33 2.93
CA GLY A 103 11.07 -0.08 3.21
C GLY A 103 12.55 -0.38 3.35
N LEU A 104 12.86 -1.32 4.22
CA LEU A 104 14.17 -1.92 4.36
C LEU A 104 14.01 -3.44 4.35
N GLN A 105 14.75 -4.11 3.49
CA GLN A 105 14.79 -5.56 3.41
C GLN A 105 16.23 -6.01 3.56
N ARG A 106 16.46 -7.09 4.33
CA ARG A 106 17.81 -7.60 4.59
C ARG A 106 17.79 -9.12 4.80
N ASP A 107 18.76 -9.79 4.22
CA ASP A 107 19.06 -11.19 4.53
C ASP A 107 19.72 -11.27 5.91
N LEU A 108 19.07 -11.99 6.84
CA LEU A 108 19.50 -12.14 8.24
C LEU A 108 20.36 -13.39 8.47
N GLY A 109 20.59 -14.20 7.44
CA GLY A 109 21.25 -15.50 7.52
C GLY A 109 20.29 -16.64 7.84
N ALA A 110 20.78 -17.88 7.76
CA ALA A 110 20.01 -19.12 7.96
C ALA A 110 18.69 -19.19 7.18
N GLY A 111 18.62 -18.53 6.00
CA GLY A 111 17.43 -18.49 5.15
C GLY A 111 16.40 -17.43 5.54
N TRP A 112 16.58 -16.71 6.63
CA TRP A 112 15.69 -15.62 7.05
C TRP A 112 15.93 -14.34 6.28
N ARG A 113 14.85 -13.67 5.88
CA ARG A 113 14.86 -12.31 5.33
C ARG A 113 13.96 -11.42 6.16
N GLY A 114 14.56 -10.41 6.80
CA GLY A 114 13.83 -9.40 7.56
C GLY A 114 13.32 -8.28 6.67
N ASN A 115 12.16 -7.72 7.03
CA ASN A 115 11.60 -6.54 6.38
C ASN A 115 11.06 -5.55 7.43
N LEU A 116 11.34 -4.28 7.21
CA LEU A 116 10.82 -3.16 7.98
C LEU A 116 10.16 -2.19 7.02
N GLY A 117 8.96 -1.74 7.34
CA GLY A 117 8.22 -0.79 6.54
C GLY A 117 7.63 0.34 7.37
N VAL A 118 7.65 1.54 6.80
CA VAL A 118 6.96 2.71 7.33
C VAL A 118 6.12 3.28 6.19
N GLN A 119 4.84 3.49 6.42
CA GLN A 119 3.97 4.19 5.49
C GLN A 119 3.31 5.37 6.19
N TRP A 120 3.44 6.54 5.61
CA TRP A 120 2.66 7.71 5.97
C TRP A 120 1.73 8.05 4.82
N GLU A 121 0.44 8.34 5.14
CA GLU A 121 -0.57 8.72 4.16
C GLU A 121 -1.47 9.81 4.74
N GLU A 122 -1.71 10.84 3.96
CA GLU A 122 -2.64 11.92 4.24
C GLU A 122 -3.81 11.85 3.26
N ARG A 123 -5.05 11.96 3.78
CA ARG A 123 -6.28 12.00 2.99
C ARG A 123 -7.06 13.25 3.34
N ARG A 124 -7.48 13.99 2.31
CA ARG A 124 -8.28 15.21 2.45
C ARG A 124 -9.58 15.06 1.67
N HIS A 125 -10.69 14.98 2.38
CA HIS A 125 -12.02 14.90 1.79
C HIS A 125 -12.46 16.24 1.22
N ARG A 126 -13.32 16.23 0.20
CA ARG A 126 -13.75 17.46 -0.48
C ARG A 126 -14.98 18.09 0.14
N GLY A 127 -15.85 17.29 0.77
CA GLY A 127 -17.09 17.76 1.36
C GLY A 127 -17.18 17.53 2.87
N PRO A 128 -18.00 18.32 3.55
CA PRO A 128 -18.24 18.13 4.96
C PRO A 128 -19.04 16.84 5.23
N ASP A 129 -18.72 16.19 6.33
CA ASP A 129 -19.50 15.07 6.83
C ASP A 129 -20.90 15.56 7.27
N PRO A 130 -22.00 14.91 6.82
CA PRO A 130 -23.36 15.37 7.09
C PRO A 130 -23.72 15.35 8.58
N LEU A 131 -23.13 14.46 9.40
CA LEU A 131 -23.39 14.34 10.81
C LEU A 131 -22.60 15.35 11.65
N PHE A 132 -21.35 15.62 11.24
CA PHE A 132 -20.42 16.45 12.01
C PHE A 132 -20.27 17.86 11.46
N GLY A 133 -20.75 18.15 10.24
CA GLY A 133 -20.62 19.45 9.59
C GLY A 133 -19.17 19.88 9.31
N ARG A 134 -18.21 18.95 9.38
CA ARG A 134 -16.76 19.21 9.23
C ARG A 134 -16.18 18.40 8.09
N ILE A 135 -15.18 18.96 7.40
CA ILE A 135 -14.41 18.25 6.39
C ILE A 135 -13.46 17.27 7.08
N ARG A 136 -13.51 16.03 6.67
CA ARG A 136 -12.65 14.97 7.19
C ARG A 136 -11.24 15.11 6.62
N HIS A 137 -10.26 15.03 7.51
CA HIS A 137 -8.85 14.99 7.18
C HIS A 137 -8.20 13.90 8.04
N ASP A 138 -7.56 12.93 7.38
CA ASP A 138 -6.90 11.81 8.03
C ASP A 138 -5.39 11.87 7.80
N ARG A 139 -4.61 11.50 8.82
CA ARG A 139 -3.18 11.26 8.75
C ARG A 139 -2.89 9.89 9.34
N GLN A 140 -2.52 8.96 8.50
CA GLN A 140 -2.25 7.59 8.89
C GLN A 140 -0.75 7.32 8.87
N LEU A 141 -0.27 6.65 9.93
CA LEU A 141 1.06 6.08 10.03
C LEU A 141 0.94 4.58 10.26
N ASP A 142 1.55 3.80 9.36
CA ASP A 142 1.69 2.36 9.49
C ASP A 142 3.15 1.99 9.70
N LEU A 143 3.41 1.18 10.71
CA LEU A 143 4.71 0.56 10.97
C LEU A 143 4.56 -0.94 10.78
N ARG A 144 5.41 -1.53 9.94
CA ARG A 144 5.41 -2.97 9.65
C ARG A 144 6.78 -3.55 9.96
N LEU A 145 6.79 -4.62 10.72
CA LEU A 145 7.96 -5.46 10.95
C LEU A 145 7.61 -6.88 10.53
N GLY A 146 8.42 -7.50 9.71
CA GLY A 146 8.17 -8.85 9.24
C GLY A 146 9.45 -9.64 9.01
N ALA A 147 9.29 -10.93 8.85
CA ALA A 147 10.37 -11.82 8.46
C ALA A 147 9.84 -12.95 7.55
N GLU A 148 10.57 -13.25 6.51
CA GLU A 148 10.28 -14.35 5.59
C GLU A 148 11.22 -15.52 5.86
N TYR A 149 10.68 -16.72 5.88
CA TYR A 149 11.45 -17.96 6.01
C TYR A 149 10.93 -19.03 5.07
N PRO A 150 11.75 -19.52 4.12
CA PRO A 150 11.39 -20.64 3.27
C PRO A 150 11.51 -21.97 4.04
N ILE A 151 10.41 -22.72 4.12
CA ILE A 151 10.41 -24.09 4.65
C ILE A 151 10.51 -25.06 3.48
N GLY A 152 11.74 -25.40 3.13
CA GLY A 152 12.01 -26.17 1.94
C GLY A 152 11.69 -25.42 0.64
N PRO A 153 11.57 -26.12 -0.51
CA PRO A 153 11.47 -25.48 -1.83
C PRO A 153 10.08 -24.91 -2.15
N ARG A 154 9.04 -25.28 -1.39
CA ARG A 154 7.65 -25.03 -1.77
C ARG A 154 6.87 -24.16 -0.78
N LEU A 155 7.32 -24.04 0.46
CA LEU A 155 6.59 -23.34 1.50
C LEU A 155 7.38 -22.12 1.98
N LEU A 156 6.73 -20.95 1.99
CA LEU A 156 7.24 -19.72 2.57
C LEU A 156 6.30 -19.28 3.69
N ILE A 157 6.84 -18.97 4.84
CA ILE A 157 6.10 -18.34 5.93
C ILE A 157 6.59 -16.90 6.13
N ASN A 158 5.64 -16.00 6.41
CA ASN A 158 5.94 -14.57 6.58
C ASN A 158 5.12 -14.01 7.76
N PRO A 159 5.58 -14.18 9.01
CA PRO A 159 5.00 -13.49 10.15
C PRO A 159 5.27 -11.98 10.08
N GLN A 160 4.25 -11.18 10.37
CA GLN A 160 4.31 -9.73 10.32
C GLN A 160 3.60 -9.11 11.52
N LEU A 161 4.20 -8.08 12.10
CA LEU A 161 3.57 -7.18 13.05
C LEU A 161 3.26 -5.86 12.34
N LEU A 162 2.00 -5.46 12.34
CA LEU A 162 1.54 -4.20 11.78
C LEU A 162 0.97 -3.32 12.89
N HIS A 163 1.49 -2.11 13.04
CA HIS A 163 0.93 -1.09 13.91
C HIS A 163 0.44 0.09 13.08
N THR A 164 -0.85 0.41 13.20
CA THR A 164 -1.51 1.52 12.51
C THR A 164 -1.94 2.57 13.52
N ARG A 165 -1.62 3.83 13.25
CA ARG A 165 -2.17 5.01 13.93
C ARG A 165 -2.80 5.91 12.89
N ASN A 166 -4.11 6.16 13.00
CA ASN A 166 -4.83 7.14 12.20
C ASN A 166 -5.26 8.31 13.08
N HIS A 167 -4.80 9.51 12.73
CA HIS A 167 -5.29 10.76 13.29
C HIS A 167 -6.30 11.36 12.34
N ALA A 168 -7.52 11.56 12.82
CA ALA A 168 -8.61 12.11 12.02
C ALA A 168 -9.26 13.33 12.69
N THR A 169 -9.76 14.27 11.85
CA THR A 169 -10.55 15.41 12.36
C THR A 169 -11.92 14.98 12.88
N LEU A 170 -12.39 13.79 12.52
CA LEU A 170 -13.62 13.19 13.00
C LEU A 170 -13.29 12.06 13.96
N ALA A 171 -13.77 12.13 15.20
CA ALA A 171 -13.47 11.18 16.27
C ALA A 171 -13.71 9.69 15.91
N PRO A 172 -14.77 9.31 15.19
CA PRO A 172 -14.98 7.89 14.81
C PRO A 172 -13.90 7.31 13.91
N ASN A 173 -13.11 8.16 13.27
CA ASN A 173 -12.03 7.78 12.35
C ASN A 173 -10.63 7.90 12.98
N ASP A 174 -10.51 8.42 14.21
CA ASP A 174 -9.27 8.44 14.98
C ASP A 174 -9.12 7.10 15.71
N PHE A 175 -8.09 6.33 15.35
CA PHE A 175 -7.86 5.02 15.94
C PHE A 175 -6.39 4.62 15.95
N ARG A 176 -6.09 3.65 16.79
CA ARG A 176 -4.82 2.88 16.75
C ARG A 176 -5.12 1.39 16.77
N ARG A 177 -4.32 0.61 16.06
CA ARG A 177 -4.49 -0.83 15.95
C ARG A 177 -3.16 -1.52 15.80
N THR A 178 -2.99 -2.64 16.49
CA THR A 178 -1.85 -3.54 16.29
C THR A 178 -2.38 -4.90 15.84
N GLN A 179 -1.79 -5.47 14.81
CA GLN A 179 -2.18 -6.75 14.22
C GLN A 179 -0.96 -7.64 14.07
N LEU A 180 -1.11 -8.91 14.41
CA LEU A 180 -0.19 -9.97 14.05
C LEU A 180 -0.78 -10.72 12.84
N LEU A 181 -0.04 -10.80 11.78
CA LEU A 181 -0.40 -11.47 10.53
C LEU A 181 0.59 -12.59 10.27
N VAL A 182 0.14 -13.70 9.71
CA VAL A 182 1.02 -14.77 9.23
C VAL A 182 0.57 -15.14 7.83
N ASP A 183 1.40 -14.84 6.85
CA ASP A 183 1.22 -15.27 5.47
C ASP A 183 1.89 -16.63 5.26
N VAL A 184 1.20 -17.52 4.57
CA VAL A 184 1.72 -18.83 4.17
C VAL A 184 1.55 -18.97 2.66
N GLN A 185 2.65 -19.08 1.93
CA GLN A 185 2.64 -19.26 0.49
C GLN A 185 3.13 -20.66 0.14
N TYR A 186 2.32 -21.40 -0.60
CA TYR A 186 2.68 -22.71 -1.13
C TYR A 186 2.82 -22.65 -2.65
N ARG A 187 3.92 -23.21 -3.18
CA ARG A 187 4.18 -23.34 -4.63
C ARG A 187 4.08 -24.81 -5.01
N TRP A 188 3.12 -25.15 -5.86
CA TRP A 188 2.95 -26.49 -6.45
C TRP A 188 3.74 -26.65 -7.75
#